data_713e10262f20f9f1cda63a73750f038d
#
_entry.id   713e10262f20f9f1cda63a73750f038d
#
_cell.length_a   1.000
_cell.length_b   1.000
_cell.length_c   1.000
_cell.angle_alpha   90.00
_cell.angle_beta   90.00
_cell.angle_gamma   90.00
#
_symmetry.space_group_name_H-M   'P 1'
#
loop_
_entity.id
_entity.type
_entity.pdbx_description
1 polymer ?
#
loop_
_entity_poly.entity_id
_entity_poly.type
_entity_poly.pdbx_seq_one_letter_code
_entity_poly.pdbx_strand_id
1 'polypeptide(L)'
;MAPGTRNVRIFVSQQCFDLLADAMCAYSKRTGRFQTLRTTVQTACGRLKSHRISKDELDQFLSECEVEGDIALWLEVSPNWSIEYNVLRERVKELGDRQAVDKVIIPFAVYLAAAHNLI
;
A
#
# COMPACT_ATOMS: atom_id res chain seq x y z
N MET A 1 -5.64 1.87 -23.80
CA MET A 1 -5.12 1.33 -22.54
C MET A 1 -3.91 0.44 -22.83
N ALA A 2 -2.82 0.64 -22.15
CA ALA A 2 -1.64 -0.21 -22.34
C ALA A 2 -1.92 -1.63 -21.80
N PRO A 3 -1.43 -2.69 -22.52
CA PRO A 3 -1.56 -4.06 -22.01
C PRO A 3 -0.93 -4.19 -20.62
N GLY A 4 -1.60 -4.89 -19.72
CA GLY A 4 -1.14 -5.11 -18.36
C GLY A 4 -1.48 -3.99 -17.36
N THR A 5 -1.97 -2.85 -17.82
CA THR A 5 -2.45 -1.79 -16.93
C THR A 5 -3.85 -2.18 -16.42
N ARG A 6 -4.06 -2.04 -15.12
CA ARG A 6 -5.39 -2.24 -14.52
C ARG A 6 -5.69 -1.16 -13.51
N ASN A 7 -6.96 -0.86 -13.36
CA ASN A 7 -7.44 0.06 -12.34
C ASN A 7 -7.90 -0.74 -11.13
N VAL A 8 -7.43 -0.35 -9.97
CA VAL A 8 -7.83 -0.92 -8.70
C VAL A 8 -8.76 0.08 -8.01
N ARG A 9 -9.92 -0.40 -7.61
CA ARG A 9 -10.87 0.39 -6.83
C ARG A 9 -11.06 -0.28 -5.49
N ILE A 10 -10.80 0.47 -4.42
CA ILE A 10 -10.97 -0.05 -3.06
C ILE A 10 -11.81 0.93 -2.24
N PHE A 11 -12.49 0.39 -1.23
CA PHE A 11 -13.26 1.19 -0.28
C PHE A 11 -12.62 1.05 1.08
N VAL A 12 -12.28 2.17 1.69
CA VAL A 12 -11.54 2.19 2.96
C VAL A 12 -12.26 3.06 3.98
N SER A 13 -11.87 2.90 5.25
CA SER A 13 -12.35 3.73 6.34
C SER A 13 -11.71 5.11 6.32
N GLN A 14 -12.27 6.03 7.09
CA GLN A 14 -11.66 7.35 7.29
C GLN A 14 -10.26 7.20 7.92
N GLN A 15 -10.11 6.28 8.86
CA GLN A 15 -8.82 6.03 9.52
C GLN A 15 -7.77 5.58 8.50
N CYS A 16 -8.14 4.67 7.61
CA CYS A 16 -7.24 4.19 6.56
C CYS A 16 -6.91 5.30 5.56
N PHE A 17 -7.91 6.09 5.18
CA PHE A 17 -7.71 7.25 4.31
C PHE A 17 -6.72 8.23 4.92
N ASP A 18 -6.89 8.55 6.20
CA ASP A 18 -5.99 9.48 6.90
C ASP A 18 -4.56 8.95 6.97
N LEU A 19 -4.40 7.65 7.20
CA LEU A 19 -3.09 7.00 7.19
C LEU A 19 -2.40 7.20 5.84
N LEU A 20 -3.11 6.98 4.75
CA LEU A 20 -2.57 7.14 3.40
C LEU A 20 -2.23 8.61 3.11
N ALA A 21 -3.12 9.52 3.49
CA ALA A 21 -2.91 10.95 3.28
C ALA A 21 -1.70 11.46 4.07
N ASP A 22 -1.56 11.03 5.31
CA ASP A 22 -0.42 11.41 6.15
C ASP A 22 0.90 10.89 5.57
N ALA A 23 0.90 9.67 5.06
CA ALA A 23 2.09 9.09 4.43
C ALA A 23 2.46 9.84 3.14
N MET A 24 1.49 10.20 2.32
CA MET A 24 1.71 11.01 1.11
C MET A 24 2.31 12.36 1.48
N CYS A 25 1.78 12.99 2.50
CA CYS A 25 2.25 14.28 2.98
C CYS A 25 3.70 14.19 3.47
N ALA A 26 4.00 13.20 4.30
CA ALA A 26 5.35 13.00 4.82
C ALA A 26 6.35 12.72 3.69
N TYR A 27 5.96 11.87 2.75
CA TYR A 27 6.79 11.54 1.60
C TYR A 27 7.03 12.76 0.71
N SER A 28 6.00 13.57 0.48
CA SER A 28 6.11 14.82 -0.27
C SER A 28 7.09 15.79 0.38
N LYS A 29 7.02 15.95 1.69
CA LYS A 29 7.93 16.81 2.44
C LYS A 29 9.37 16.31 2.37
N ARG A 30 9.55 15.01 2.45
CA ARG A 30 10.89 14.39 2.39
C ARG A 30 11.55 14.58 1.02
N THR A 31 10.77 14.50 -0.05
CA THR A 31 11.30 14.63 -1.42
C THR A 31 11.32 16.05 -1.94
N GLY A 32 10.64 16.98 -1.27
CA GLY A 32 10.55 18.37 -1.70
C GLY A 32 9.62 18.59 -2.88
N ARG A 33 8.71 17.66 -3.15
CA ARG A 33 7.72 17.80 -4.22
C ARG A 33 6.49 16.94 -3.90
N PHE A 34 5.34 17.36 -4.39
CA PHE A 34 4.08 16.67 -4.14
C PHE A 34 4.09 15.27 -4.77
N GLN A 35 3.73 14.28 -3.96
CA GLN A 35 3.62 12.89 -4.39
C GLN A 35 2.16 12.48 -4.44
N THR A 36 1.79 11.73 -5.47
CA THR A 36 0.43 11.19 -5.62
C THR A 36 0.30 9.91 -4.79
N LEU A 37 -0.93 9.46 -4.59
CA LEU A 37 -1.17 8.16 -3.96
C LEU A 37 -0.51 7.04 -4.77
N ARG A 38 -0.63 7.08 -6.09
CA ARG A 38 0.00 6.10 -6.97
C ARG A 38 1.51 6.02 -6.77
N THR A 39 2.20 7.16 -6.80
CA THR A 39 3.66 7.17 -6.62
C THR A 39 4.07 6.73 -5.22
N THR A 40 3.29 7.08 -4.21
CA THR A 40 3.54 6.66 -2.83
C THR A 40 3.42 5.15 -2.68
N VAL A 41 2.36 4.56 -3.20
CA VAL A 41 2.15 3.10 -3.15
C VAL A 41 3.20 2.37 -3.99
N GLN A 42 3.48 2.87 -5.20
CA GLN A 42 4.49 2.30 -6.07
C GLN A 42 5.86 2.26 -5.40
N THR A 43 6.27 3.36 -4.80
CA THR A 43 7.55 3.46 -4.10
C THR A 43 7.58 2.53 -2.89
N ALA A 44 6.50 2.48 -2.12
CA ALA A 44 6.39 1.59 -0.97
C ALA A 44 6.58 0.13 -1.39
N CYS A 45 5.87 -0.32 -2.43
CA CYS A 45 5.98 -1.69 -2.93
C CYS A 45 7.39 -2.00 -3.42
N GLY A 46 8.00 -1.07 -4.17
CA GLY A 46 9.34 -1.26 -4.70
C GLY A 46 10.40 -1.36 -3.61
N ARG A 47 10.30 -0.54 -2.58
CA ARG A 47 11.27 -0.54 -1.48
C ARG A 47 11.06 -1.67 -0.49
N LEU A 48 9.85 -2.21 -0.40
CA LEU A 48 9.55 -3.36 0.47
C LEU A 48 10.02 -4.69 -0.12
N LYS A 49 10.37 -4.76 -1.39
CA LYS A 49 10.74 -6.04 -2.03
C LYS A 49 11.95 -6.70 -1.38
N SER A 50 12.88 -5.92 -0.85
CA SER A 50 14.06 -6.41 -0.14
C SER A 50 13.91 -6.35 1.38
N HIS A 51 12.75 -5.93 1.87
CA HIS A 51 12.47 -5.79 3.28
C HIS A 51 11.66 -7.00 3.78
N ARG A 52 12.01 -7.49 4.96
CA ARG A 52 11.30 -8.64 5.54
C ARG A 52 9.94 -8.19 6.08
N ILE A 53 8.91 -8.97 5.76
CA ILE A 53 7.55 -8.74 6.23
C ILE A 53 7.17 -9.90 7.14
N SER A 54 6.63 -9.58 8.32
CA SER A 54 6.22 -10.60 9.30
C SER A 54 4.70 -10.59 9.51
N LYS A 55 4.20 -11.73 10.00
CA LYS A 55 2.79 -11.85 10.39
C LYS A 55 2.46 -10.88 11.54
N ASP A 56 3.40 -10.67 12.46
CA ASP A 56 3.20 -9.74 13.57
C ASP A 56 2.96 -8.32 13.09
N GLU A 57 3.71 -7.89 12.07
CA GLU A 57 3.50 -6.57 11.47
C GLU A 57 2.13 -6.44 10.81
N LEU A 58 1.70 -7.49 10.11
CA LEU A 58 0.37 -7.52 9.50
C LEU A 58 -0.72 -7.47 10.57
N ASP A 59 -0.60 -8.29 11.60
CA ASP A 59 -1.56 -8.33 12.70
C ASP A 59 -1.61 -7.00 13.45
N GLN A 60 -0.47 -6.36 13.66
CA GLN A 60 -0.40 -5.05 14.29
C GLN A 60 -1.11 -3.99 13.44
N PHE A 61 -0.84 -3.99 12.14
CA PHE A 61 -1.53 -3.07 11.22
C PHE A 61 -3.05 -3.25 11.30
N LEU A 62 -3.51 -4.49 11.22
CA LEU A 62 -4.95 -4.79 11.24
C LEU A 62 -5.61 -4.44 12.56
N SER A 63 -4.86 -4.51 13.68
CA SER A 63 -5.39 -4.13 14.99
C SER A 63 -5.44 -2.61 15.19
N GLU A 64 -4.53 -1.88 14.58
CA GLU A 64 -4.42 -0.42 14.72
C GLU A 64 -5.26 0.34 13.70
N CYS A 65 -5.52 -0.27 12.54
CA CYS A 65 -6.21 0.39 11.44
C CYS A 65 -7.38 -0.45 10.97
N GLU A 66 -8.59 0.05 11.20
CA GLU A 66 -9.76 -0.56 10.61
C GLU A 66 -9.81 -0.18 9.13
N VAL A 67 -9.67 -1.18 8.25
CA VAL A 67 -9.61 -0.95 6.81
C VAL A 67 -10.99 -0.71 6.21
N GLU A 68 -12.00 -1.47 6.65
CA GLU A 68 -13.34 -1.44 6.07
C GLU A 68 -14.01 -0.07 6.18
N GLY A 69 -14.55 0.42 5.07
CA GLY A 69 -15.24 1.69 5.03
C GLY A 69 -15.88 1.92 3.66
N ASP A 70 -16.30 3.15 3.44
CA ASP A 70 -17.05 3.54 2.23
C ASP A 70 -16.37 4.66 1.42
N ILE A 71 -15.13 5.01 1.77
CA ILE A 71 -14.38 6.01 1.00
C ILE A 71 -13.72 5.31 -0.19
N ALA A 72 -14.11 5.69 -1.41
CA ALA A 72 -13.59 5.08 -2.63
C ALA A 72 -12.22 5.64 -2.98
N LEU A 73 -11.28 4.75 -3.25
CA LEU A 73 -9.96 5.09 -3.76
C LEU A 73 -9.74 4.41 -5.10
N TRP A 74 -9.11 5.12 -6.02
CA TRP A 74 -8.79 4.62 -7.35
C TRP A 74 -7.29 4.62 -7.52
N LEU A 75 -6.75 3.52 -8.03
CA LEU A 75 -5.32 3.38 -8.24
C LEU A 75 -5.05 2.65 -9.53
N GLU A 76 -4.17 3.21 -10.35
CA GLU A 76 -3.73 2.57 -11.59
C GLU A 76 -2.47 1.76 -11.29
N VAL A 77 -2.53 0.46 -11.56
CA VAL A 77 -1.38 -0.44 -11.46
C VAL A 77 -0.86 -0.67 -12.85
N SER A 78 0.22 0.03 -13.21
CA SER A 78 0.85 -0.09 -14.52
C SER A 78 1.84 -1.24 -14.55
N PRO A 79 2.25 -1.71 -15.74
CA PRO A 79 3.25 -2.77 -15.85
C PRO A 79 4.57 -2.45 -15.17
N ASN A 80 4.90 -1.16 -15.03
CA ASN A 80 6.16 -0.72 -14.44
C ASN A 80 6.40 -1.23 -13.02
N TRP A 81 5.33 -1.40 -12.24
CA TRP A 81 5.44 -1.78 -10.85
C TRP A 81 4.49 -2.91 -10.44
N SER A 82 3.75 -3.47 -11.39
CA SER A 82 2.83 -4.58 -11.10
C SER A 82 3.57 -5.83 -10.62
N ILE A 83 4.82 -6.01 -11.05
CA ILE A 83 5.65 -7.13 -10.61
C ILE A 83 5.92 -7.02 -9.11
N GLU A 84 6.38 -5.88 -8.63
CA GLU A 84 6.63 -5.66 -7.20
C GLU A 84 5.35 -5.79 -6.39
N TYR A 85 4.25 -5.26 -6.91
CA TYR A 85 2.95 -5.38 -6.26
C TYR A 85 2.51 -6.84 -6.13
N ASN A 86 2.66 -7.62 -7.19
CA ASN A 86 2.28 -9.02 -7.17
C ASN A 86 3.19 -9.85 -6.24
N VAL A 87 4.47 -9.53 -6.18
CA VAL A 87 5.40 -10.17 -5.23
C VAL A 87 4.97 -9.89 -3.80
N LEU A 88 4.61 -8.64 -3.51
CA LEU A 88 4.12 -8.27 -2.17
C LEU A 88 2.83 -9.01 -1.85
N ARG A 89 1.91 -9.10 -2.81
CA ARG A 89 0.65 -9.84 -2.63
C ARG A 89 0.91 -11.29 -2.24
N GLU A 90 1.82 -11.98 -2.94
CA GLU A 90 2.16 -13.36 -2.62
C GLU A 90 2.77 -13.50 -1.23
N ARG A 91 3.60 -12.55 -0.82
CA ARG A 91 4.18 -12.54 0.52
C ARG A 91 3.11 -12.36 1.60
N VAL A 92 2.15 -11.46 1.37
CA VAL A 92 1.02 -11.28 2.30
C VAL A 92 0.15 -12.52 2.33
N LYS A 93 -0.05 -13.18 1.18
CA LYS A 93 -0.82 -14.41 1.09
C LYS A 93 -0.22 -15.53 1.93
N GLU A 94 1.10 -15.62 1.98
CA GLU A 94 1.80 -16.59 2.83
C GLU A 94 1.59 -16.31 4.32
N LEU A 95 1.40 -15.05 4.70
CA LEU A 95 1.14 -14.66 6.08
C LEU A 95 -0.32 -14.87 6.48
N GLY A 96 -1.25 -14.64 5.55
CA GLY A 96 -2.67 -14.80 5.79
C GLY A 96 -3.43 -14.66 4.48
N ASP A 97 -3.94 -15.77 3.97
CA ASP A 97 -4.58 -15.84 2.65
C ASP A 97 -5.74 -14.85 2.50
N ARG A 98 -6.55 -14.67 3.56
CA ARG A 98 -7.70 -13.76 3.54
C ARG A 98 -7.29 -12.30 3.44
N GLN A 99 -6.05 -11.97 3.80
CA GLN A 99 -5.56 -10.59 3.81
C GLN A 99 -4.90 -10.19 2.49
N ALA A 100 -4.75 -11.12 1.55
CA ALA A 100 -4.12 -10.87 0.25
C ALA A 100 -5.09 -10.25 -0.75
N VAL A 101 -5.73 -9.15 -0.35
CA VAL A 101 -6.67 -8.38 -1.17
C VAL A 101 -6.22 -6.92 -1.25
N ASP A 102 -6.55 -6.25 -2.34
CA ASP A 102 -6.05 -4.90 -2.62
C ASP A 102 -6.32 -3.90 -1.49
N LYS A 103 -7.50 -3.95 -0.87
CA LYS A 103 -7.85 -3.01 0.20
C LYS A 103 -7.02 -3.18 1.47
N VAL A 104 -6.36 -4.33 1.64
CA VAL A 104 -5.43 -4.58 2.75
C VAL A 104 -4.00 -4.33 2.30
N ILE A 105 -3.60 -4.86 1.15
CA ILE A 105 -2.22 -4.80 0.67
C ILE A 105 -1.76 -3.35 0.47
N ILE A 106 -2.59 -2.52 -0.16
CA ILE A 106 -2.22 -1.14 -0.48
C ILE A 106 -1.96 -0.32 0.79
N PRO A 107 -2.89 -0.23 1.76
CA PRO A 107 -2.61 0.49 3.00
C PRO A 107 -1.49 -0.14 3.83
N PHE A 108 -1.40 -1.47 3.85
CA PHE A 108 -0.36 -2.17 4.60
C PHE A 108 1.03 -1.84 4.05
N ALA A 109 1.19 -1.82 2.72
CA ALA A 109 2.45 -1.46 2.09
C ALA A 109 2.90 -0.06 2.49
N VAL A 110 1.99 0.90 2.46
CA VAL A 110 2.28 2.29 2.84
C VAL A 110 2.60 2.38 4.34
N TYR A 111 1.82 1.70 5.17
CA TYR A 111 2.05 1.64 6.62
C TYR A 111 3.45 1.11 6.95
N LEU A 112 3.84 -0.01 6.36
CA LEU A 112 5.15 -0.61 6.61
C LEU A 112 6.27 0.28 6.10
N ALA A 113 6.15 0.80 4.89
CA ALA A 113 7.19 1.64 4.31
C ALA A 113 7.41 2.91 5.15
N ALA A 114 6.34 3.49 5.66
CA ALA A 114 6.42 4.65 6.54
C ALA A 114 7.05 4.28 7.90
N ALA A 115 6.64 3.15 8.47
CA ALA A 115 7.15 2.68 9.77
C ALA A 115 8.65 2.39 9.72
N HIS A 116 9.14 1.93 8.59
CA HIS A 116 10.56 1.59 8.40
C HIS A 116 11.35 2.70 7.70
N ASN A 117 10.78 3.88 7.58
CA ASN A 117 11.42 5.05 6.95
C ASN A 117 11.86 4.81 5.50
N LEU A 118 11.08 4.02 4.78
CA LEU A 118 11.35 3.71 3.36
C LEU A 118 10.72 4.75 2.43
N ILE A 119 9.77 5.51 2.94
CA ILE A 119 9.15 6.62 2.21
C ILE A 119 9.10 7.88 3.08
#